data_66b9f06c3d97cb1243f4809872ebf0ad
#
_entry.id   66b9f06c3d97cb1243f4809872ebf0ad
#
_cell.length_a   1.000
_cell.length_b   1.000
_cell.length_c   1.000
_cell.angle_alpha   90.00
_cell.angle_beta   90.00
_cell.angle_gamma   90.00
#
_symmetry.space_group_name_H-M   'P 1'
#
loop_
_entity.id
_entity.type
_entity.pdbx_description
1 polymer ?
#
loop_
_entity_poly.entity_id
_entity_poly.type
_entity_poly.pdbx_seq_one_letter_code
_entity_poly.pdbx_strand_id
1 'polypeptide(L)'
;MDETDLLNRIRDKPENFAELFKLYYQPIFGYILRRIGSFDDTADIAADTFLKAFRNIHNFRYTGISVKVWLYRIATNEMNLYFRFRQKHSSIFERLNIQENEIFKNLISDDRKEIESELHKHEQFMSVLKALKMLPIKYQEAIALRYFEGKDIREIAEIMNINEGTLKSLLSRGLEKLRQKCNQI
;
A
#
# COMPACT_ATOMS: atom_id res chain seq x y z
N MET A 1 -14.86 16.47 -9.37
CA MET A 1 -14.12 16.52 -10.63
C MET A 1 -14.40 15.22 -11.35
N ASP A 2 -14.86 15.31 -12.60
CA ASP A 2 -15.15 14.09 -13.39
C ASP A 2 -13.83 13.46 -13.84
N GLU A 3 -13.60 12.19 -13.49
CA GLU A 3 -12.39 11.44 -13.90
C GLU A 3 -12.27 11.37 -15.43
N THR A 4 -13.39 11.28 -16.13
CA THR A 4 -13.41 11.19 -17.59
C THR A 4 -12.91 12.48 -18.22
N ASP A 5 -13.32 13.64 -17.68
CA ASP A 5 -12.84 14.95 -18.13
C ASP A 5 -11.33 15.11 -17.89
N LEU A 6 -10.84 14.74 -16.69
CA LEU A 6 -9.41 14.77 -16.40
C LEU A 6 -8.61 13.89 -17.37
N LEU A 7 -9.09 12.69 -17.65
CA LEU A 7 -8.42 11.76 -18.58
C LEU A 7 -8.37 12.32 -20.00
N ASN A 8 -9.44 12.94 -20.47
CA ASN A 8 -9.47 13.55 -21.79
C ASN A 8 -8.50 14.73 -21.88
N ARG A 9 -8.45 15.60 -20.86
CA ARG A 9 -7.48 16.69 -20.80
C ARG A 9 -6.03 16.22 -20.78
N ILE A 10 -5.73 15.10 -20.10
CA ILE A 10 -4.38 14.51 -20.11
C ILE A 10 -4.03 13.93 -21.48
N ARG A 11 -5.00 13.33 -22.19
CA ARG A 11 -4.78 12.83 -23.55
C ARG A 11 -4.48 13.94 -24.54
N ASP A 12 -5.17 15.08 -24.40
CA ASP A 12 -4.98 16.24 -25.27
C ASP A 12 -3.65 16.94 -24.96
N LYS A 13 -3.31 17.08 -23.68
CA LYS A 13 -2.10 17.73 -23.19
C LYS A 13 -1.48 16.95 -22.05
N PRO A 14 -0.35 16.24 -22.28
CA PRO A 14 0.31 15.42 -21.26
C PRO A 14 0.70 16.19 -19.99
N GLU A 15 0.89 17.50 -20.07
CA GLU A 15 1.21 18.37 -18.91
C GLU A 15 0.12 18.32 -17.84
N ASN A 16 -1.15 18.09 -18.24
CA ASN A 16 -2.28 17.94 -17.32
C ASN A 16 -2.16 16.71 -16.41
N PHE A 17 -1.23 15.79 -16.68
CA PHE A 17 -0.92 14.69 -15.76
C PHE A 17 -0.47 15.20 -14.38
N ALA A 18 0.06 16.41 -14.30
CA ALA A 18 0.40 17.05 -13.02
C ALA A 18 -0.82 17.18 -12.09
N GLU A 19 -2.06 17.32 -12.62
CA GLU A 19 -3.27 17.34 -11.80
C GLU A 19 -3.54 15.97 -11.16
N LEU A 20 -3.41 14.90 -11.95
CA LEU A 20 -3.56 13.54 -11.48
C LEU A 20 -2.49 13.20 -10.41
N PHE A 21 -1.24 13.62 -10.68
CA PHE A 21 -0.16 13.47 -9.72
C PHE A 21 -0.47 14.17 -8.39
N LYS A 22 -0.89 15.44 -8.41
CA LYS A 22 -1.25 16.21 -7.21
C LYS A 22 -2.38 15.54 -6.40
N LEU A 23 -3.38 14.97 -7.09
CA LEU A 23 -4.53 14.34 -6.44
C LEU A 23 -4.17 13.02 -5.75
N TYR A 24 -3.30 12.22 -6.36
CA TYR A 24 -3.11 10.84 -5.95
C TYR A 24 -1.73 10.54 -5.35
N TYR A 25 -0.77 11.48 -5.40
CA TYR A 25 0.57 11.24 -4.88
C TYR A 25 0.55 10.88 -3.39
N GLN A 26 -0.06 11.72 -2.55
CA GLN A 26 -0.11 11.51 -1.10
C GLN A 26 -0.78 10.18 -0.70
N PRO A 27 -1.97 9.83 -1.21
CA PRO A 27 -2.58 8.54 -0.91
C PRO A 27 -1.74 7.34 -1.35
N ILE A 28 -1.15 7.39 -2.55
CA ILE A 28 -0.31 6.30 -3.09
C ILE A 28 1.00 6.19 -2.30
N PHE A 29 1.68 7.32 -2.04
CA PHE A 29 2.89 7.35 -1.24
C PHE A 29 2.65 6.78 0.16
N GLY A 30 1.59 7.23 0.84
CA GLY A 30 1.22 6.73 2.16
C GLY A 30 0.90 5.23 2.17
N TYR A 31 0.22 4.73 1.14
CA TYR A 31 -0.03 3.31 0.96
C TYR A 31 1.27 2.50 0.82
N ILE A 32 2.19 2.96 -0.03
CA ILE A 32 3.49 2.31 -0.23
C ILE A 32 4.31 2.35 1.06
N LEU A 33 4.39 3.51 1.74
CA LEU A 33 5.16 3.71 2.97
C LEU A 33 4.72 2.76 4.09
N ARG A 34 3.41 2.61 4.29
CA ARG A 34 2.86 1.66 5.29
C ARG A 34 3.26 0.21 5.01
N ARG A 35 3.53 -0.13 3.76
CA ARG A 35 3.90 -1.49 3.35
C ARG A 35 5.40 -1.73 3.34
N ILE A 36 6.17 -0.73 2.91
CA ILE A 36 7.63 -0.82 2.75
C ILE A 36 8.35 -0.45 4.06
N GLY A 37 7.95 0.67 4.70
CA GLY A 37 8.55 1.16 5.93
C GLY A 37 9.81 2.00 5.75
N SER A 38 10.40 2.03 4.55
CA SER A 38 11.57 2.85 4.19
C SER A 38 11.11 4.03 3.35
N PHE A 39 11.52 5.25 3.71
CA PHE A 39 11.13 6.46 2.98
C PHE A 39 11.76 6.49 1.58
N ASP A 40 13.04 6.14 1.47
CA ASP A 40 13.79 6.18 0.21
C ASP A 40 13.23 5.15 -0.78
N ASP A 41 13.07 3.89 -0.34
CA ASP A 41 12.45 2.84 -1.17
C ASP A 41 11.01 3.21 -1.57
N THR A 42 10.27 3.88 -0.67
CA THR A 42 8.92 4.36 -0.97
C THR A 42 8.92 5.43 -2.04
N ALA A 43 9.85 6.38 -1.98
CA ALA A 43 10.00 7.43 -2.98
C ALA A 43 10.30 6.85 -4.36
N ASP A 44 11.20 5.88 -4.43
CA ASP A 44 11.54 5.19 -5.68
C ASP A 44 10.34 4.43 -6.27
N ILE A 45 9.64 3.65 -5.44
CA ILE A 45 8.47 2.88 -5.87
C ILE A 45 7.32 3.83 -6.29
N ALA A 46 7.14 4.95 -5.60
CA ALA A 46 6.14 5.95 -5.96
C ALA A 46 6.51 6.61 -7.31
N ALA A 47 7.77 6.97 -7.51
CA ALA A 47 8.26 7.53 -8.79
C ALA A 47 8.02 6.55 -9.93
N ASP A 48 8.38 5.27 -9.78
CA ASP A 48 8.13 4.23 -10.78
C ASP A 48 6.63 4.03 -11.05
N THR A 49 5.80 4.08 -10.01
CA THR A 49 4.34 3.99 -10.13
C THR A 49 3.79 5.09 -11.02
N PHE A 50 4.15 6.36 -10.74
CA PHE A 50 3.64 7.49 -11.51
C PHE A 50 4.26 7.58 -12.90
N LEU A 51 5.53 7.19 -13.08
CA LEU A 51 6.16 7.10 -14.39
C LEU A 51 5.46 6.06 -15.28
N LYS A 52 5.14 4.88 -14.73
CA LYS A 52 4.36 3.84 -15.43
C LYS A 52 2.94 4.30 -15.72
N ALA A 53 2.31 5.01 -14.79
CA ALA A 53 1.00 5.60 -15.02
C ALA A 53 1.05 6.63 -16.15
N PHE A 54 2.00 7.56 -16.15
CA PHE A 54 2.17 8.54 -17.20
C PHE A 54 2.33 7.90 -18.59
N ARG A 55 3.21 6.89 -18.70
CA ARG A 55 3.46 6.17 -19.96
C ARG A 55 2.23 5.43 -20.50
N ASN A 56 1.35 4.97 -19.61
CA ASN A 56 0.21 4.12 -19.97
C ASN A 56 -1.15 4.79 -19.89
N ILE A 57 -1.24 6.07 -19.48
CA ILE A 57 -2.51 6.79 -19.29
C ILE A 57 -3.32 6.88 -20.59
N HIS A 58 -2.66 6.99 -21.74
CA HIS A 58 -3.32 7.03 -23.05
C HIS A 58 -4.06 5.72 -23.37
N ASN A 59 -3.57 4.60 -22.88
CA ASN A 59 -4.15 3.27 -23.06
C ASN A 59 -5.22 2.94 -22.01
N PHE A 60 -5.27 3.71 -20.91
CA PHE A 60 -6.27 3.50 -19.88
C PHE A 60 -7.67 3.77 -20.45
N ARG A 61 -8.59 2.81 -20.26
CA ARG A 61 -10.01 2.94 -20.62
C ARG A 61 -10.83 2.80 -19.36
N TYR A 62 -11.75 3.74 -19.16
CA TYR A 62 -12.71 3.63 -18.06
C TYR A 62 -13.71 2.50 -18.39
N THR A 63 -13.51 1.36 -17.77
CA THR A 63 -14.38 0.17 -17.88
C THR A 63 -15.09 -0.12 -16.56
N GLY A 64 -15.47 0.93 -15.81
CA GLY A 64 -16.03 0.81 -14.47
C GLY A 64 -14.96 0.71 -13.36
N ILE A 65 -13.68 0.84 -13.72
CA ILE A 65 -12.53 0.91 -12.79
C ILE A 65 -12.06 2.35 -12.76
N SER A 66 -12.01 2.97 -11.56
CA SER A 66 -11.52 4.34 -11.41
C SER A 66 -10.01 4.44 -11.64
N VAL A 67 -9.54 5.60 -12.06
CA VAL A 67 -8.10 5.90 -12.17
C VAL A 67 -7.38 5.66 -10.84
N LYS A 68 -8.03 5.95 -9.72
CA LYS A 68 -7.50 5.68 -8.39
C LYS A 68 -7.20 4.19 -8.19
N VAL A 69 -8.13 3.32 -8.50
CA VAL A 69 -7.97 1.84 -8.40
C VAL A 69 -6.84 1.36 -9.32
N TRP A 70 -6.77 1.89 -10.52
CA TRP A 70 -5.70 1.59 -11.46
C TRP A 70 -4.31 2.01 -10.96
N LEU A 71 -4.18 3.19 -10.34
CA LEU A 71 -2.93 3.63 -9.70
C LEU A 71 -2.52 2.71 -8.55
N TYR A 72 -3.46 2.32 -7.68
CA TYR A 72 -3.19 1.33 -6.61
C TYR A 72 -2.72 -0.01 -7.18
N ARG A 73 -3.28 -0.46 -8.30
CA ARG A 73 -2.84 -1.68 -9.00
C ARG A 73 -1.39 -1.56 -9.48
N ILE A 74 -1.01 -0.42 -10.07
CA ILE A 74 0.38 -0.18 -10.49
C ILE A 74 1.29 -0.22 -9.26
N ALA A 75 0.97 0.54 -8.20
CA ALA A 75 1.75 0.59 -6.96
C ALA A 75 1.91 -0.81 -6.32
N THR A 76 0.83 -1.59 -6.27
CA THR A 76 0.86 -2.98 -5.77
C THR A 76 1.81 -3.85 -6.57
N ASN A 77 1.80 -3.72 -7.90
CA ASN A 77 2.71 -4.47 -8.76
C ASN A 77 4.17 -4.08 -8.53
N GLU A 78 4.47 -2.78 -8.37
CA GLU A 78 5.84 -2.31 -8.08
C GLU A 78 6.32 -2.79 -6.71
N MET A 79 5.49 -2.70 -5.67
CA MET A 79 5.82 -3.28 -4.37
C MET A 79 6.06 -4.79 -4.42
N ASN A 80 5.26 -5.53 -5.21
CA ASN A 80 5.47 -6.97 -5.39
C ASN A 80 6.78 -7.30 -6.11
N LEU A 81 7.22 -6.44 -7.04
CA LEU A 81 8.56 -6.55 -7.66
C LEU A 81 9.65 -6.30 -6.63
N TYR A 82 9.53 -5.23 -5.85
CA TYR A 82 10.44 -4.89 -4.76
C TYR A 82 10.58 -6.04 -3.74
N PHE A 83 9.47 -6.60 -3.24
CA PHE A 83 9.50 -7.71 -2.28
C PHE A 83 10.15 -8.97 -2.86
N ARG A 84 9.88 -9.29 -4.13
CA ARG A 84 10.54 -10.43 -4.81
C ARG A 84 12.05 -10.22 -4.94
N PHE A 85 12.48 -9.01 -5.27
CA PHE A 85 13.89 -8.65 -5.34
C PHE A 85 14.56 -8.76 -3.97
N ARG A 86 13.96 -8.18 -2.92
CA ARG A 86 14.44 -8.26 -1.54
C ARG A 86 14.54 -9.71 -1.05
N GLN A 87 13.54 -10.52 -1.30
CA GLN A 87 13.56 -11.93 -0.90
C GLN A 87 14.69 -12.72 -1.57
N LYS A 88 14.99 -12.44 -2.85
CA LYS A 88 16.08 -13.08 -3.58
C LYS A 88 17.47 -12.64 -3.06
N HIS A 89 17.57 -11.47 -2.50
CA HIS A 89 18.81 -10.88 -2.01
C HIS A 89 18.85 -10.67 -0.49
N SER A 90 18.03 -11.40 0.28
CA SER A 90 17.85 -11.23 1.73
C SER A 90 19.16 -11.26 2.51
N SER A 91 20.12 -12.13 2.13
CA SER A 91 21.41 -12.24 2.79
C SER A 91 22.29 -10.97 2.70
N ILE A 92 22.05 -10.12 1.71
CA ILE A 92 22.74 -8.83 1.53
C ILE A 92 22.05 -7.75 2.35
N PHE A 93 20.71 -7.76 2.36
CA PHE A 93 19.88 -6.75 3.03
C PHE A 93 19.82 -6.93 4.56
N GLU A 94 19.91 -8.15 5.08
CA GLU A 94 19.98 -8.39 6.54
C GLU A 94 21.17 -7.70 7.21
N ARG A 95 22.27 -7.48 6.47
CA ARG A 95 23.44 -6.76 6.97
C ARG A 95 23.28 -5.23 6.98
N LEU A 96 22.30 -4.69 6.27
CA LEU A 96 22.07 -3.25 6.12
C LEU A 96 20.90 -2.72 6.97
N ASN A 97 20.05 -3.60 7.52
CA ASN A 97 18.78 -3.24 8.15
C ASN A 97 18.85 -3.11 9.68
N ILE A 98 19.64 -2.14 10.19
CA ILE A 98 19.61 -1.77 11.62
C ILE A 98 18.73 -0.54 11.91
N GLN A 99 18.18 0.16 10.93
CA GLN A 99 17.55 1.49 11.14
C GLN A 99 16.05 1.61 10.84
N GLU A 100 15.31 0.54 10.50
CA GLU A 100 13.90 0.66 10.07
C GLU A 100 12.88 1.01 11.18
N ASN A 101 13.29 1.05 12.45
CA ASN A 101 12.35 1.24 13.59
C ASN A 101 12.15 2.71 14.01
N GLU A 102 12.90 3.68 13.47
CA GLU A 102 12.83 5.06 13.98
C GLU A 102 11.76 5.93 13.30
N ILE A 103 11.42 5.66 12.03
CA ILE A 103 10.48 6.53 11.28
C ILE A 103 9.05 6.40 11.81
N PHE A 104 8.65 5.21 12.28
CA PHE A 104 7.34 5.01 12.91
C PHE A 104 7.22 5.67 14.30
N LYS A 105 8.34 5.83 15.03
CA LYS A 105 8.36 6.51 16.34
C LYS A 105 8.14 8.02 16.23
N ASN A 106 8.56 8.64 15.12
CA ASN A 106 8.52 10.10 14.96
C ASN A 106 7.19 10.64 14.41
N LEU A 107 6.27 9.77 13.99
CA LEU A 107 4.92 10.18 13.57
C LEU A 107 3.92 10.32 14.73
N ILE A 108 4.35 10.02 15.96
CA ILE A 108 3.51 10.05 17.15
C ILE A 108 4.28 10.80 18.25
N SER A 109 4.30 12.12 18.19
CA SER A 109 4.68 12.97 19.32
C SER A 109 3.75 14.17 19.36
N ASP A 110 2.80 14.18 20.25
CA ASP A 110 2.61 15.15 21.34
C ASP A 110 1.29 14.90 22.06
N ASP A 111 1.36 14.54 23.34
CA ASP A 111 0.51 14.95 24.46
C ASP A 111 0.48 13.91 25.59
N ARG A 112 1.06 14.26 26.72
CA ARG A 112 1.46 13.34 27.79
C ARG A 112 0.40 12.96 28.84
N LYS A 113 -0.88 13.22 28.69
CA LYS A 113 -1.88 12.97 29.75
C LYS A 113 -3.08 12.05 29.42
N GLU A 114 -3.23 11.63 28.17
CA GLU A 114 -4.17 10.54 27.80
C GLU A 114 -3.45 9.18 27.61
N ILE A 115 -2.24 9.09 28.08
CA ILE A 115 -1.16 8.22 27.59
C ILE A 115 -1.31 6.74 27.99
N GLU A 116 -1.90 6.39 29.13
CA GLU A 116 -1.89 4.96 29.55
C GLU A 116 -2.88 4.10 28.73
N SER A 117 -4.07 4.59 28.45
CA SER A 117 -4.99 3.84 27.60
C SER A 117 -4.58 3.86 26.12
N GLU A 118 -3.93 4.94 25.69
CA GLU A 118 -3.38 5.06 24.34
C GLU A 118 -2.10 4.24 24.16
N LEU A 119 -1.23 4.17 25.17
CA LEU A 119 -0.05 3.29 25.16
C LEU A 119 -0.44 1.83 24.96
N HIS A 120 -1.45 1.36 25.69
CA HIS A 120 -1.90 -0.04 25.54
C HIS A 120 -2.54 -0.31 24.15
N LYS A 121 -3.31 0.64 23.62
CA LYS A 121 -3.83 0.57 22.25
C LYS A 121 -2.70 0.64 21.22
N HIS A 122 -1.68 1.44 21.49
CA HIS A 122 -0.50 1.57 20.63
C HIS A 122 0.34 0.28 20.62
N GLU A 123 0.59 -0.32 21.76
CA GLU A 123 1.29 -1.61 21.87
C GLU A 123 0.53 -2.72 21.13
N GLN A 124 -0.79 -2.80 21.31
CA GLN A 124 -1.63 -3.75 20.59
C GLN A 124 -1.58 -3.49 19.07
N PHE A 125 -1.63 -2.23 18.65
CA PHE A 125 -1.53 -1.88 17.23
C PHE A 125 -0.17 -2.27 16.65
N MET A 126 0.93 -1.99 17.35
CA MET A 126 2.29 -2.36 16.93
C MET A 126 2.46 -3.89 16.86
N SER A 127 1.88 -4.63 17.81
CA SER A 127 1.85 -6.09 17.79
C SER A 127 1.12 -6.62 16.55
N VAL A 128 -0.04 -6.06 16.21
CA VAL A 128 -0.78 -6.42 14.99
C VAL A 128 0.03 -6.12 13.73
N LEU A 129 0.69 -4.97 13.64
CA LEU A 129 1.55 -4.63 12.49
C LEU A 129 2.72 -5.60 12.36
N LYS A 130 3.35 -5.97 13.48
CA LYS A 130 4.43 -6.96 13.51
C LYS A 130 3.93 -8.33 13.04
N ALA A 131 2.80 -8.78 13.55
CA ALA A 131 2.16 -10.04 13.14
C ALA A 131 1.79 -10.01 11.64
N LEU A 132 1.27 -8.88 11.15
CA LEU A 132 0.93 -8.70 9.73
C LEU A 132 2.16 -8.85 8.84
N LYS A 133 3.30 -8.25 9.20
CA LYS A 133 4.57 -8.36 8.47
C LYS A 133 5.08 -9.82 8.37
N MET A 134 4.69 -10.69 9.29
CA MET A 134 5.06 -12.12 9.27
C MET A 134 4.20 -12.97 8.34
N LEU A 135 3.10 -12.45 7.82
CA LEU A 135 2.25 -13.17 6.89
C LEU A 135 2.87 -13.20 5.47
N PRO A 136 2.51 -14.19 4.63
CA PRO A 136 2.80 -14.11 3.20
C PRO A 136 2.23 -12.85 2.56
N ILE A 137 2.97 -12.25 1.61
CA ILE A 137 2.69 -10.94 1.00
C ILE A 137 1.24 -10.81 0.52
N LYS A 138 0.67 -11.84 -0.10
CA LYS A 138 -0.72 -11.81 -0.59
C LYS A 138 -1.77 -11.56 0.49
N TYR A 139 -1.54 -12.04 1.73
CA TYR A 139 -2.45 -11.80 2.86
C TYR A 139 -2.24 -10.40 3.41
N GLN A 140 -0.98 -9.97 3.53
CA GLN A 140 -0.66 -8.61 3.93
C GLN A 140 -1.34 -7.60 3.02
N GLU A 141 -1.26 -7.80 1.69
CA GLU A 141 -1.83 -6.94 0.68
C GLU A 141 -3.35 -6.81 0.81
N ALA A 142 -4.05 -7.95 0.84
CA ALA A 142 -5.50 -7.96 0.95
C ALA A 142 -5.99 -7.28 2.25
N ILE A 143 -5.31 -7.55 3.37
CA ILE A 143 -5.64 -6.96 4.68
C ILE A 143 -5.35 -5.45 4.66
N ALA A 144 -4.20 -5.02 4.12
CA ALA A 144 -3.84 -3.60 4.05
C ALA A 144 -4.85 -2.81 3.21
N LEU A 145 -5.20 -3.28 2.03
CA LEU A 145 -6.18 -2.63 1.17
C LEU A 145 -7.56 -2.54 1.82
N ARG A 146 -7.99 -3.58 2.53
CA ARG A 146 -9.31 -3.62 3.17
C ARG A 146 -9.40 -2.71 4.40
N TYR A 147 -8.43 -2.82 5.31
CA TYR A 147 -8.54 -2.24 6.66
C TYR A 147 -7.77 -0.94 6.83
N PHE A 148 -6.69 -0.70 6.09
CA PHE A 148 -5.95 0.56 6.16
C PHE A 148 -6.33 1.54 5.03
N GLU A 149 -6.62 1.00 3.82
CA GLU A 149 -7.01 1.84 2.67
C GLU A 149 -8.52 1.95 2.49
N GLY A 150 -9.32 1.21 3.27
CA GLY A 150 -10.78 1.25 3.24
C GLY A 150 -11.39 0.82 1.90
N LYS A 151 -10.67 0.03 1.10
CA LYS A 151 -11.14 -0.42 -0.20
C LYS A 151 -12.25 -1.45 -0.08
N ASP A 152 -13.20 -1.42 -1.00
CA ASP A 152 -14.22 -2.45 -1.08
C ASP A 152 -13.70 -3.74 -1.76
N ILE A 153 -14.50 -4.81 -1.69
CA ILE A 153 -14.12 -6.13 -2.22
C ILE A 153 -13.87 -6.07 -3.72
N ARG A 154 -14.66 -5.33 -4.48
CA ARG A 154 -14.53 -5.19 -5.93
C ARG A 154 -13.25 -4.44 -6.29
N GLU A 155 -13.00 -3.30 -5.64
CA GLU A 155 -11.78 -2.53 -5.82
C GLU A 155 -10.53 -3.37 -5.52
N ILE A 156 -10.51 -4.12 -4.41
CA ILE A 156 -9.36 -4.96 -4.04
C ILE A 156 -9.15 -6.08 -5.05
N ALA A 157 -10.22 -6.72 -5.49
CA ALA A 157 -10.16 -7.77 -6.51
C ALA A 157 -9.51 -7.25 -7.80
N GLU A 158 -9.89 -6.02 -8.22
CA GLU A 158 -9.29 -5.34 -9.36
C GLU A 158 -7.83 -4.96 -9.13
N ILE A 159 -7.49 -4.40 -7.96
CA ILE A 159 -6.11 -4.02 -7.60
C ILE A 159 -5.20 -5.25 -7.62
N MET A 160 -5.64 -6.34 -7.00
CA MET A 160 -4.86 -7.57 -6.88
C MET A 160 -4.95 -8.49 -8.13
N ASN A 161 -5.80 -8.14 -9.09
CA ASN A 161 -6.07 -8.93 -10.30
C ASN A 161 -6.50 -10.38 -9.99
N ILE A 162 -7.46 -10.53 -9.08
CA ILE A 162 -8.08 -11.81 -8.69
C ILE A 162 -9.61 -11.65 -8.67
N ASN A 163 -10.35 -12.77 -8.70
CA ASN A 163 -11.81 -12.70 -8.56
C ASN A 163 -12.22 -12.46 -7.10
N GLU A 164 -13.41 -11.89 -6.89
CA GLU A 164 -13.94 -11.56 -5.55
C GLU A 164 -14.05 -12.79 -4.63
N GLY A 165 -14.42 -13.96 -5.17
CA GLY A 165 -14.51 -15.21 -4.39
C GLY A 165 -13.15 -15.63 -3.83
N THR A 166 -12.10 -15.53 -4.66
CA THR A 166 -10.72 -15.77 -4.23
C THR A 166 -10.29 -14.76 -3.17
N LEU A 167 -10.62 -13.47 -3.35
CA LEU A 167 -10.31 -12.42 -2.38
C LEU A 167 -10.99 -12.66 -1.04
N LYS A 168 -12.29 -12.99 -1.02
CA LYS A 168 -13.03 -13.30 0.22
C LYS A 168 -12.37 -14.45 0.99
N SER A 169 -11.98 -15.52 0.28
CA SER A 169 -11.26 -16.65 0.85
C SER A 169 -9.86 -16.26 1.35
N LEU A 170 -9.18 -15.35 0.63
CA LEU A 170 -7.87 -14.84 1.00
C LEU A 170 -7.95 -13.99 2.27
N LEU A 171 -8.92 -13.08 2.37
CA LEU A 171 -9.15 -12.26 3.55
C LEU A 171 -9.46 -13.12 4.78
N SER A 172 -10.39 -14.08 4.66
CA SER A 172 -10.76 -14.98 5.75
C SER A 172 -9.54 -15.73 6.29
N ARG A 173 -8.77 -16.39 5.40
CA ARG A 173 -7.55 -17.12 5.79
C ARG A 173 -6.45 -16.19 6.31
N GLY A 174 -6.35 -14.98 5.75
CA GLY A 174 -5.39 -13.98 6.18
C GLY A 174 -5.65 -13.52 7.62
N LEU A 175 -6.91 -13.23 7.96
CA LEU A 175 -7.32 -12.84 9.31
C LEU A 175 -7.12 -13.97 10.32
N GLU A 176 -7.42 -15.22 9.94
CA GLU A 176 -7.16 -16.38 10.80
C GLU A 176 -5.67 -16.53 11.12
N LYS A 177 -4.81 -16.43 10.10
CA LYS A 177 -3.35 -16.46 10.28
C LYS A 177 -2.84 -15.28 11.10
N LEU A 178 -3.40 -14.10 10.93
CA LEU A 178 -3.05 -12.91 11.70
C LEU A 178 -3.37 -13.13 13.18
N ARG A 179 -4.58 -13.61 13.48
CA ARG A 179 -4.99 -13.95 14.86
C ARG A 179 -4.03 -14.95 15.52
N GLN A 180 -3.67 -16.03 14.80
CA GLN A 180 -2.70 -17.01 15.29
C GLN A 180 -1.33 -16.40 15.61
N LYS A 181 -0.86 -15.46 14.76
CA LYS A 181 0.41 -14.77 14.97
C LYS A 181 0.36 -13.76 16.12
N CYS A 182 -0.73 -13.03 16.29
CA CYS A 182 -0.90 -12.14 17.43
C CYS A 182 -0.89 -12.88 18.77
N ASN A 183 -1.41 -14.11 18.82
CA ASN A 183 -1.41 -14.94 20.05
C ASN A 183 -0.02 -15.54 20.36
N GLN A 184 0.97 -15.41 19.47
CA GLN A 184 2.34 -15.92 19.64
C GLN A 184 3.35 -14.83 20.03
N ILE A 185 2.93 -13.56 20.02
CA ILE A 185 3.72 -12.37 20.38
C ILE A 185 3.39 -11.93 21.79
#